data_ca56ed842b9359e77d15723e7febc59c
#
_entry.id   ca56ed842b9359e77d15723e7febc59c
#
_cell.length_a   1.000
_cell.length_b   1.000
_cell.length_c   1.000
_cell.angle_alpha   90.00
_cell.angle_beta   90.00
_cell.angle_gamma   90.00
#
_symmetry.space_group_name_H-M   'P 1'
#
loop_
_entity.id
_entity.type
_entity.pdbx_description
1 polymer ?
#
loop_
_entity_poly.entity_id
_entity_poly.type
_entity_poly.pdbx_seq_one_letter_code
_entity_poly.pdbx_strand_id
1 'polypeptide(L)'
;MREQDMIGGYRLLKRLGAGGAATVWLACDEAGERVALKILHPALAADEDYRERLLREARTVNSIRGGGVAHILDIEIDATQPFVVSEYIPGPTLSELLARGALNIGGVAAIGGALAQTLEDVHARRIIHRDVKASNVICSPRGPVLIDFGIAMGQDEARLTQTGLVSGTAGYTAPELLRGG
;
A
#
# COMPACT_ATOMS: atom_id res chain seq x y z
N MET A 1 -4.72 -28.64 9.87
CA MET A 1 -4.51 -27.37 9.15
C MET A 1 -5.30 -27.50 7.85
N ARG A 2 -6.22 -26.60 7.58
CA ARG A 2 -6.98 -26.66 6.33
C ARG A 2 -6.11 -26.04 5.24
N GLU A 3 -5.99 -26.70 4.08
CA GLU A 3 -5.27 -26.23 2.88
C GLU A 3 -5.75 -24.83 2.41
N GLN A 4 -6.93 -24.39 2.86
CA GLN A 4 -7.57 -23.13 2.55
C GLN A 4 -6.92 -21.88 3.21
N ASP A 5 -5.94 -22.07 4.09
CA ASP A 5 -5.29 -20.97 4.81
C ASP A 5 -3.89 -20.63 4.25
N MET A 6 -3.51 -21.21 3.08
CA MET A 6 -2.20 -21.02 2.45
C MET A 6 -2.34 -20.40 1.05
N ILE A 7 -1.50 -19.42 0.74
CA ILE A 7 -1.37 -18.84 -0.60
C ILE A 7 0.11 -18.67 -0.91
N GLY A 8 0.61 -19.30 -1.99
CA GLY A 8 1.98 -19.16 -2.46
C GLY A 8 3.05 -19.50 -1.40
N GLY A 9 2.79 -20.47 -0.51
CA GLY A 9 3.71 -20.80 0.60
C GLY A 9 3.49 -19.95 1.86
N TYR A 10 2.65 -18.93 1.82
CA TYR A 10 2.34 -18.03 2.96
C TYR A 10 1.08 -18.50 3.69
N ARG A 11 1.18 -18.68 5.00
CA ARG A 11 0.04 -19.03 5.86
C ARG A 11 -0.70 -17.77 6.30
N LEU A 12 -1.98 -17.68 5.95
CA LEU A 12 -2.84 -16.56 6.32
C LEU A 12 -3.16 -16.61 7.82
N LEU A 13 -3.00 -15.48 8.51
CA LEU A 13 -3.23 -15.35 9.95
C LEU A 13 -4.47 -14.51 10.27
N LYS A 14 -4.55 -13.31 9.68
CA LYS A 14 -5.61 -12.34 9.95
C LYS A 14 -5.81 -11.43 8.76
N ARG A 15 -7.06 -11.16 8.38
CA ARG A 15 -7.37 -10.13 7.39
C ARG A 15 -7.12 -8.74 7.99
N LEU A 16 -6.28 -7.95 7.33
CA LEU A 16 -5.95 -6.57 7.69
C LEU A 16 -6.87 -5.56 7.01
N GLY A 17 -7.28 -5.83 5.76
CA GLY A 17 -8.15 -4.95 4.99
C GLY A 17 -8.71 -5.62 3.74
N ALA A 18 -9.72 -4.98 3.14
CA ALA A 18 -10.24 -5.37 1.84
C ALA A 18 -10.69 -4.11 1.09
N GLY A 19 -10.42 -4.08 -0.21
CA GLY A 19 -10.82 -3.02 -1.14
C GLY A 19 -11.19 -3.61 -2.49
N GLY A 20 -11.60 -2.77 -3.44
CA GLY A 20 -12.02 -3.21 -4.78
C GLY A 20 -10.91 -3.89 -5.59
N ALA A 21 -9.66 -3.52 -5.38
CA ALA A 21 -8.52 -4.04 -6.13
C ALA A 21 -7.86 -5.27 -5.49
N ALA A 22 -7.93 -5.42 -4.17
CA ALA A 22 -7.23 -6.46 -3.42
C ALA A 22 -7.77 -6.68 -2.02
N THR A 23 -7.40 -7.83 -1.44
CA THR A 23 -7.57 -8.11 0.00
C THR A 23 -6.19 -8.28 0.63
N VAL A 24 -5.97 -7.60 1.77
CA VAL A 24 -4.68 -7.63 2.48
C VAL A 24 -4.80 -8.50 3.73
N TRP A 25 -3.82 -9.39 3.90
CA TRP A 25 -3.72 -10.30 5.02
C TRP A 25 -2.39 -10.14 5.76
N LEU A 26 -2.44 -10.24 7.07
CA LEU A 26 -1.27 -10.66 7.85
C LEU A 26 -1.05 -12.14 7.56
N ALA A 27 0.13 -12.50 7.12
CA ALA A 27 0.53 -13.87 6.85
C ALA A 27 1.91 -14.15 7.48
N CYS A 28 2.34 -15.39 7.43
CA CYS A 28 3.72 -15.76 7.72
C CYS A 28 4.25 -16.70 6.65
N ASP A 29 5.55 -16.58 6.37
CA ASP A 29 6.29 -17.49 5.50
C ASP A 29 6.61 -18.84 6.18
N GLU A 30 7.37 -19.68 5.50
CA GLU A 30 7.80 -21.00 6.02
C GLU A 30 8.72 -20.86 7.25
N ALA A 31 9.49 -19.78 7.35
CA ALA A 31 10.35 -19.49 8.51
C ALA A 31 9.55 -18.94 9.72
N GLY A 32 8.28 -18.60 9.52
CA GLY A 32 7.42 -18.01 10.53
C GLY A 32 7.51 -16.48 10.59
N GLU A 33 8.24 -15.84 9.67
CA GLU A 33 8.34 -14.38 9.59
C GLU A 33 7.02 -13.78 9.13
N ARG A 34 6.64 -12.67 9.77
CA ARG A 34 5.37 -12.00 9.47
C ARG A 34 5.50 -11.09 8.25
N VAL A 35 4.54 -11.21 7.35
CA VAL A 35 4.44 -10.42 6.13
C VAL A 35 3.03 -9.86 5.95
N ALA A 36 2.90 -8.80 5.15
CA ALA A 36 1.61 -8.34 4.64
C ALA A 36 1.44 -8.91 3.23
N LEU A 37 0.45 -9.77 3.05
CA LEU A 37 0.13 -10.43 1.79
C LEU A 37 -1.10 -9.76 1.16
N LYS A 38 -0.91 -9.14 0.00
CA LYS A 38 -1.95 -8.47 -0.78
C LYS A 38 -2.37 -9.36 -1.94
N ILE A 39 -3.53 -9.98 -1.81
CA ILE A 39 -4.12 -10.82 -2.87
C ILE A 39 -4.81 -9.90 -3.86
N LEU A 40 -4.36 -9.94 -5.12
CA LEU A 40 -4.87 -9.09 -6.19
C LEU A 40 -6.13 -9.70 -6.80
N HIS A 41 -7.01 -8.83 -7.31
CA HIS A 41 -8.12 -9.31 -8.13
C HIS A 41 -7.58 -9.89 -9.45
N PRO A 42 -8.01 -11.09 -9.89
CA PRO A 42 -7.46 -11.76 -11.09
C PRO A 42 -7.54 -10.92 -12.36
N ALA A 43 -8.56 -10.09 -12.51
CA ALA A 43 -8.70 -9.18 -13.65
C ALA A 43 -7.55 -8.16 -13.77
N LEU A 44 -6.97 -7.72 -12.64
CA LEU A 44 -5.81 -6.83 -12.64
C LEU A 44 -4.52 -7.56 -13.05
N ALA A 45 -4.37 -8.81 -12.61
CA ALA A 45 -3.22 -9.62 -12.99
C ALA A 45 -3.25 -10.05 -14.47
N ALA A 46 -4.42 -10.06 -15.11
CA ALA A 46 -4.57 -10.32 -16.55
C ALA A 46 -4.19 -9.12 -17.43
N ASP A 47 -4.06 -7.93 -16.86
CA ASP A 47 -3.69 -6.70 -17.57
C ASP A 47 -2.15 -6.58 -17.63
N GLU A 48 -1.57 -6.68 -18.83
CA GLU A 48 -0.13 -6.65 -19.05
C GLU A 48 0.48 -5.30 -18.65
N ASP A 49 -0.20 -4.19 -18.94
CA ASP A 49 0.27 -2.85 -18.57
C ASP A 49 0.29 -2.69 -17.03
N TYR A 50 -0.67 -3.30 -16.33
CA TYR A 50 -0.69 -3.35 -14.87
C TYR A 50 0.48 -4.16 -14.31
N ARG A 51 0.77 -5.33 -14.90
CA ARG A 51 1.88 -6.21 -14.51
C ARG A 51 3.23 -5.51 -14.63
N GLU A 52 3.50 -4.91 -15.80
CA GLU A 52 4.74 -4.17 -16.03
C GLU A 52 4.92 -3.00 -15.05
N ARG A 53 3.84 -2.26 -14.79
CA ARG A 53 3.86 -1.16 -13.82
C ARG A 53 4.15 -1.68 -12.40
N LEU A 54 3.45 -2.71 -11.96
CA LEU A 54 3.64 -3.34 -10.67
C LEU A 54 5.10 -3.73 -10.44
N LEU A 55 5.70 -4.44 -11.39
CA LEU A 55 7.09 -4.90 -11.31
C LEU A 55 8.08 -3.72 -11.30
N ARG A 56 7.84 -2.69 -12.11
CA ARG A 56 8.67 -1.49 -12.17
C ARG A 56 8.62 -0.71 -10.87
N GLU A 57 7.42 -0.45 -10.35
CA GLU A 57 7.21 0.30 -9.12
C GLU A 57 7.78 -0.45 -7.91
N ALA A 58 7.62 -1.77 -7.84
CA ALA A 58 8.21 -2.59 -6.79
C ALA A 58 9.73 -2.45 -6.73
N ARG A 59 10.42 -2.56 -7.88
CA ARG A 59 11.88 -2.36 -7.95
C ARG A 59 12.27 -0.97 -7.47
N THR A 60 11.48 0.03 -7.81
CA THR A 60 11.78 1.42 -7.47
C THR A 60 11.52 1.69 -6.00
N VAL A 61 10.42 1.18 -5.41
CA VAL A 61 10.16 1.26 -3.97
C VAL A 61 11.29 0.59 -3.18
N ASN A 62 11.75 -0.58 -3.61
CA ASN A 62 12.84 -1.29 -2.95
C ASN A 62 14.20 -0.60 -3.08
N SER A 63 14.34 0.40 -3.96
CA SER A 63 15.54 1.24 -4.03
C SER A 63 15.57 2.36 -2.98
N ILE A 64 14.44 2.65 -2.32
CA ILE A 64 14.34 3.66 -1.27
C ILE A 64 15.08 3.14 -0.03
N ARG A 65 16.09 3.89 0.42
CA ARG A 65 16.81 3.55 1.65
C ARG A 65 16.17 4.30 2.81
N GLY A 66 16.06 3.63 3.96
CA GLY A 66 15.46 4.20 5.17
C GLY A 66 14.16 3.49 5.55
N GLY A 67 13.74 3.65 6.80
CA GLY A 67 12.59 2.93 7.38
C GLY A 67 11.22 3.57 7.13
N GLY A 68 11.13 4.57 6.25
CA GLY A 68 9.89 5.34 6.03
C GLY A 68 8.90 4.70 5.05
N VAL A 69 9.27 3.60 4.39
CA VAL A 69 8.41 2.86 3.45
C VAL A 69 8.45 1.36 3.74
N ALA A 70 7.35 0.66 3.52
CA ALA A 70 7.33 -0.80 3.55
C ALA A 70 7.85 -1.35 2.22
N HIS A 71 8.87 -2.21 2.27
CA HIS A 71 9.47 -2.81 1.08
C HIS A 71 8.63 -3.97 0.57
N ILE A 72 8.70 -4.22 -0.73
CA ILE A 72 8.09 -5.38 -1.38
C ILE A 72 9.10 -6.53 -1.32
N LEU A 73 8.68 -7.64 -0.75
CA LEU A 73 9.51 -8.82 -0.52
C LEU A 73 9.39 -9.82 -1.68
N ASP A 74 8.16 -9.97 -2.21
CA ASP A 74 7.87 -10.94 -3.26
C ASP A 74 6.66 -10.51 -4.09
N ILE A 75 6.60 -10.96 -5.34
CA ILE A 75 5.48 -10.74 -6.25
C ILE A 75 5.25 -12.01 -7.06
N GLU A 76 4.07 -12.58 -6.93
CA GLU A 76 3.64 -13.73 -7.73
C GLU A 76 2.38 -13.33 -8.52
N ILE A 77 2.59 -12.98 -9.79
CA ILE A 77 1.51 -12.45 -10.63
C ILE A 77 0.92 -13.50 -11.57
N ASP A 78 1.67 -14.58 -11.80
CA ASP A 78 1.28 -15.67 -12.71
C ASP A 78 0.52 -16.80 -11.99
N ALA A 79 0.41 -16.72 -10.66
CA ALA A 79 -0.35 -17.68 -9.88
C ALA A 79 -1.87 -17.60 -10.18
N THR A 80 -2.59 -18.68 -9.90
CA THR A 80 -4.06 -18.72 -9.97
C THR A 80 -4.70 -17.64 -9.08
N GLN A 81 -4.06 -17.33 -7.95
CA GLN A 81 -4.37 -16.17 -7.10
C GLN A 81 -3.12 -15.29 -7.05
N PRO A 82 -3.06 -14.23 -7.87
CA PRO A 82 -1.92 -13.33 -7.89
C PRO A 82 -1.82 -12.52 -6.60
N PHE A 83 -0.60 -12.33 -6.10
CA PHE A 83 -0.37 -11.62 -4.85
C PHE A 83 0.95 -10.84 -4.84
N VAL A 84 1.00 -9.87 -3.94
CA VAL A 84 2.20 -9.11 -3.58
C VAL A 84 2.47 -9.30 -2.10
N VAL A 85 3.71 -9.57 -1.74
CA VAL A 85 4.17 -9.68 -0.36
C VAL A 85 5.00 -8.47 -0.01
N SER A 86 4.71 -7.84 1.10
CA SER A 86 5.48 -6.70 1.63
C SER A 86 5.81 -6.91 3.10
N GLU A 87 6.76 -6.12 3.59
CA GLU A 87 7.07 -6.07 5.01
C GLU A 87 5.82 -5.83 5.85
N TYR A 88 5.61 -6.63 6.87
CA TYR A 88 4.60 -6.34 7.88
C TYR A 88 5.15 -5.33 8.89
N ILE A 89 4.54 -4.17 8.95
CA ILE A 89 4.88 -3.11 9.88
C ILE A 89 3.95 -3.19 11.09
N PRO A 90 4.44 -3.53 12.29
CA PRO A 90 3.61 -3.57 13.48
C PRO A 90 3.27 -2.16 13.97
N GLY A 91 2.01 -1.93 14.26
CA GLY A 91 1.51 -0.64 14.76
C GLY A 91 0.10 -0.33 14.27
N PRO A 92 -0.57 0.65 14.86
CA PRO A 92 -1.84 1.17 14.36
C PRO A 92 -1.63 2.04 13.12
N THR A 93 -2.64 2.14 12.29
CA THR A 93 -2.69 3.16 11.24
C THR A 93 -2.85 4.56 11.86
N LEU A 94 -2.38 5.57 11.15
CA LEU A 94 -2.64 6.96 11.55
C LEU A 94 -4.15 7.26 11.63
N SER A 95 -4.95 6.65 10.74
CA SER A 95 -6.41 6.75 10.77
C SER A 95 -6.99 6.21 12.08
N GLU A 96 -6.50 5.06 12.58
CA GLU A 96 -6.93 4.50 13.86
C GLU A 96 -6.54 5.37 15.06
N LEU A 97 -5.35 5.99 15.03
CA LEU A 97 -4.92 6.92 16.07
C LEU A 97 -5.78 8.19 16.09
N LEU A 98 -6.08 8.75 14.93
CA LEU A 98 -6.95 9.91 14.79
C LEU A 98 -8.37 9.61 15.30
N ALA A 99 -8.92 8.46 14.93
CA ALA A 99 -10.26 8.04 15.39
C ALA A 99 -10.36 7.88 16.92
N ARG A 100 -9.25 7.56 17.58
CA ARG A 100 -9.17 7.46 19.06
C ARG A 100 -8.87 8.78 19.75
N GLY A 101 -8.67 9.87 19.01
CA GLY A 101 -8.23 11.15 19.57
C GLY A 101 -6.86 11.09 20.23
N ALA A 102 -6.01 10.14 19.81
CA ALA A 102 -4.75 9.81 20.47
C ALA A 102 -3.59 10.76 20.12
N LEU A 103 -3.80 11.75 19.27
CA LEU A 103 -2.74 12.66 18.80
C LEU A 103 -2.99 14.09 19.27
N ASN A 104 -1.97 14.69 19.87
CA ASN A 104 -1.89 16.12 20.11
C ASN A 104 -1.18 16.83 18.93
N ILE A 105 -1.15 18.15 18.94
CA ILE A 105 -0.53 18.97 17.89
C ILE A 105 0.94 18.60 17.67
N GLY A 106 1.70 18.36 18.75
CA GLY A 106 3.10 17.95 18.65
C GLY A 106 3.29 16.60 17.95
N GLY A 107 2.42 15.63 18.26
CA GLY A 107 2.41 14.32 17.60
C GLY A 107 2.07 14.41 16.11
N VAL A 108 1.09 15.26 15.76
CA VAL A 108 0.73 15.52 14.35
C VAL A 108 1.92 16.15 13.61
N ALA A 109 2.57 17.17 14.20
CA ALA A 109 3.72 17.84 13.59
C ALA A 109 4.92 16.86 13.40
N ALA A 110 5.18 16.01 14.39
CA ALA A 110 6.27 15.01 14.30
C ALA A 110 6.01 13.98 13.18
N ILE A 111 4.80 13.44 13.11
CA ILE A 111 4.41 12.49 12.05
C ILE A 111 4.47 13.18 10.68
N GLY A 112 3.93 14.40 10.57
CA GLY A 112 3.93 15.18 9.32
C GLY A 112 5.35 15.46 8.81
N GLY A 113 6.27 15.87 9.71
CA GLY A 113 7.67 16.12 9.37
C GLY A 113 8.39 14.86 8.88
N ALA A 114 8.19 13.72 9.57
CA ALA A 114 8.79 12.46 9.16
C ALA A 114 8.23 11.95 7.82
N LEU A 115 6.93 12.11 7.58
CA LEU A 115 6.31 11.76 6.30
C LEU A 115 6.80 12.66 5.16
N ALA A 116 6.98 13.96 5.41
CA ALA A 116 7.52 14.89 4.42
C ALA A 116 8.93 14.48 3.99
N GLN A 117 9.79 14.11 4.94
CA GLN A 117 11.14 13.60 4.64
C GLN A 117 11.07 12.30 3.82
N THR A 118 10.19 11.34 4.20
CA THR A 118 9.98 10.10 3.45
C THR A 118 9.53 10.39 2.01
N LEU A 119 8.58 11.32 1.84
CA LEU A 119 8.08 11.70 0.52
C LEU A 119 9.15 12.41 -0.32
N GLU A 120 10.03 13.21 0.30
CA GLU A 120 11.18 13.81 -0.39
C GLU A 120 12.11 12.72 -0.96
N ASP A 121 12.42 11.70 -0.17
CA ASP A 121 13.23 10.55 -0.60
C ASP A 121 12.57 9.75 -1.73
N VAL A 122 11.25 9.60 -1.68
CA VAL A 122 10.42 8.95 -2.71
C VAL A 122 10.45 9.78 -4.01
N HIS A 123 10.19 11.09 -3.93
CA HIS A 123 10.13 12.00 -5.06
C HIS A 123 11.50 12.20 -5.72
N ALA A 124 12.59 12.19 -4.95
CA ALA A 124 13.96 12.23 -5.48
C ALA A 124 14.26 11.07 -6.44
N ARG A 125 13.51 9.95 -6.32
CA ARG A 125 13.58 8.79 -7.22
C ARG A 125 12.53 8.80 -8.32
N ARG A 126 11.83 9.95 -8.48
CA ARG A 126 10.74 10.13 -9.47
C ARG A 126 9.58 9.17 -9.28
N ILE A 127 9.34 8.73 -8.04
CA ILE A 127 8.16 7.95 -7.66
C ILE A 127 7.12 8.91 -7.09
N ILE A 128 5.86 8.67 -7.40
CA ILE A 128 4.72 9.33 -6.78
C ILE A 128 3.90 8.25 -6.07
N HIS A 129 3.59 8.44 -4.79
CA HIS A 129 2.84 7.45 -4.00
C HIS A 129 1.37 7.30 -4.48
N ARG A 130 0.75 8.35 -4.96
CA ARG A 130 -0.62 8.45 -5.51
C ARG A 130 -1.78 8.22 -4.54
N ASP A 131 -1.55 7.58 -3.40
CA ASP A 131 -2.59 7.28 -2.40
C ASP A 131 -2.13 7.61 -0.98
N VAL A 132 -1.57 8.82 -0.77
CA VAL A 132 -1.18 9.28 0.57
C VAL A 132 -2.43 9.62 1.36
N LYS A 133 -2.70 8.83 2.40
CA LYS A 133 -3.83 9.01 3.32
C LYS A 133 -3.53 8.39 4.68
N ALA A 134 -4.28 8.77 5.70
CA ALA A 134 -4.03 8.32 7.07
C ALA A 134 -4.11 6.78 7.25
N SER A 135 -4.92 6.09 6.44
CA SER A 135 -4.98 4.62 6.49
C SER A 135 -3.77 3.93 5.85
N ASN A 136 -2.99 4.64 5.03
CA ASN A 136 -1.77 4.12 4.39
C ASN A 136 -0.49 4.55 5.13
N VAL A 137 -0.62 5.00 6.37
CA VAL A 137 0.49 5.31 7.26
C VAL A 137 0.38 4.44 8.50
N ILE A 138 1.37 3.60 8.75
CA ILE A 138 1.50 2.85 10.01
C ILE A 138 2.36 3.65 10.97
N CYS A 139 1.85 3.93 12.17
CA CYS A 139 2.62 4.55 13.24
C CYS A 139 3.36 3.47 14.03
N SER A 140 4.55 3.12 13.55
CA SER A 140 5.39 2.10 14.17
C SER A 140 6.24 2.69 15.32
N PRO A 141 6.82 1.86 16.20
CA PRO A 141 7.77 2.32 17.22
C PRO A 141 9.01 3.03 16.66
N ARG A 142 9.33 2.81 15.39
CA ARG A 142 10.48 3.43 14.69
C ARG A 142 10.10 4.70 13.93
N GLY A 143 8.84 5.12 13.99
CA GLY A 143 8.29 6.25 13.26
C GLY A 143 7.20 5.86 12.27
N PRO A 144 6.61 6.83 11.55
CA PRO A 144 5.59 6.57 10.54
C PRO A 144 6.21 5.88 9.32
N VAL A 145 5.49 4.89 8.81
CA VAL A 145 5.86 4.12 7.62
C VAL A 145 4.74 4.19 6.60
N LEU A 146 5.04 4.61 5.38
CA LEU A 146 4.12 4.57 4.25
C LEU A 146 4.00 3.13 3.74
N ILE A 147 2.78 2.69 3.60
CA ILE A 147 2.42 1.39 3.02
C ILE A 147 1.58 1.60 1.75
N ASP A 148 1.44 0.54 0.97
CA ASP A 148 0.53 0.52 -0.20
C ASP A 148 0.81 1.68 -1.17
N PHE A 149 2.04 1.78 -1.70
CA PHE A 149 2.28 2.61 -2.87
C PHE A 149 1.21 2.31 -3.91
N GLY A 150 0.65 3.35 -4.53
CA GLY A 150 -0.49 3.23 -5.46
C GLY A 150 -0.17 2.43 -6.73
N ILE A 151 0.53 1.31 -6.56
CA ILE A 151 0.94 0.35 -7.58
C ILE A 151 -0.27 -0.17 -8.36
N ALA A 152 -1.44 -0.16 -7.72
CA ALA A 152 -2.70 -0.60 -8.32
C ALA A 152 -3.47 0.52 -9.04
N MET A 153 -3.05 1.78 -8.89
CA MET A 153 -3.72 2.93 -9.49
C MET A 153 -3.13 3.23 -10.87
N GLY A 154 -3.63 2.57 -11.91
CA GLY A 154 -3.32 2.90 -13.29
C GLY A 154 -3.86 4.29 -13.69
N GLN A 155 -3.33 4.85 -14.79
CA GLN A 155 -3.90 6.06 -15.40
C GLN A 155 -5.38 5.87 -15.82
N ASP A 156 -5.88 4.63 -15.84
CA ASP A 156 -7.27 4.31 -16.14
C ASP A 156 -8.25 4.66 -15.02
N GLU A 157 -7.79 4.90 -13.78
CA GLU A 157 -8.65 5.51 -12.77
C GLU A 157 -8.96 7.00 -13.09
N ALA A 158 -8.11 7.67 -13.84
CA ALA A 158 -8.47 8.95 -14.48
C ALA A 158 -9.56 8.78 -15.56
N ARG A 159 -9.67 7.59 -16.18
CA ARG A 159 -10.77 7.26 -17.12
C ARG A 159 -12.06 6.85 -16.43
N LEU A 160 -12.02 6.29 -15.24
CA LEU A 160 -13.20 6.02 -14.40
C LEU A 160 -13.89 7.32 -13.94
N THR A 161 -13.20 8.47 -13.94
CA THR A 161 -13.84 9.77 -13.75
C THR A 161 -14.79 10.13 -14.89
N GLN A 162 -14.64 9.57 -16.10
CA GLN A 162 -15.61 9.73 -17.19
C GLN A 162 -16.93 8.98 -16.93
N THR A 163 -16.96 8.02 -16.01
CA THR A 163 -18.20 7.31 -15.60
C THR A 163 -18.81 7.86 -14.31
N GLY A 164 -18.30 8.99 -13.77
CA GLY A 164 -18.85 9.62 -12.56
C GLY A 164 -18.48 8.93 -11.24
N LEU A 165 -17.64 7.89 -11.27
CA LEU A 165 -17.08 7.25 -10.08
C LEU A 165 -15.70 7.83 -9.79
N VAL A 166 -15.62 8.77 -8.85
CA VAL A 166 -14.34 9.30 -8.35
C VAL A 166 -13.62 8.17 -7.62
N SER A 167 -12.62 7.57 -8.28
CA SER A 167 -11.71 6.62 -7.64
C SER A 167 -10.69 7.42 -6.82
N GLY A 168 -10.82 7.36 -5.54
CA GLY A 168 -9.97 8.03 -4.56
C GLY A 168 -10.71 8.18 -3.24
N THR A 169 -9.97 8.24 -2.13
CA THR A 169 -10.59 8.58 -0.85
C THR A 169 -10.97 10.05 -0.88
N ALA A 170 -12.26 10.36 -0.95
CA ALA A 170 -12.76 11.74 -0.93
C ALA A 170 -12.07 12.55 0.18
N GLY A 171 -11.50 13.70 -0.17
CA GLY A 171 -10.76 14.57 0.75
C GLY A 171 -9.23 14.42 0.72
N TYR A 172 -8.68 13.40 0.04
CA TYR A 172 -7.23 13.20 -0.13
C TYR A 172 -6.76 13.34 -1.59
N THR A 173 -7.70 13.40 -2.52
CA THR A 173 -7.39 13.53 -3.95
C THR A 173 -6.90 14.95 -4.25
N ALA A 174 -5.81 15.06 -4.99
CA ALA A 174 -5.26 16.34 -5.40
C ALA A 174 -6.26 17.09 -6.30
N PRO A 175 -6.44 18.42 -6.10
CA PRO A 175 -7.49 19.18 -6.80
C PRO A 175 -7.32 19.21 -8.33
N GLU A 176 -6.11 19.10 -8.84
CA GLU A 176 -5.84 18.98 -10.28
C GLU A 176 -6.43 17.71 -10.87
N LEU A 177 -6.37 16.57 -10.16
CA LEU A 177 -6.96 15.31 -10.59
C LEU A 177 -8.50 15.36 -10.61
N LEU A 178 -9.11 16.15 -9.73
CA LEU A 178 -10.57 16.36 -9.71
C LEU A 178 -11.05 17.24 -10.87
N ARG A 179 -10.16 18.01 -11.49
CA ARG A 179 -10.46 18.93 -12.60
C ARG A 179 -10.15 18.36 -13.97
N GLY A 180 -9.69 17.10 -14.06
CA GLY A 180 -9.38 16.45 -15.34
C GLY A 180 -8.06 16.94 -15.95
N GLY A 181 -7.12 17.38 -15.10
CA GLY A 181 -5.77 17.78 -15.50
C GLY A 181 -4.84 16.58 -15.71
#